data_975c822d0cda687b2002e47fcac9e9cb
#
_entry.id   975c822d0cda687b2002e47fcac9e9cb
#
_cell.length_a   1.000
_cell.length_b   1.000
_cell.length_c   1.000
_cell.angle_alpha   90.00
_cell.angle_beta   90.00
_cell.angle_gamma   90.00
#
_symmetry.space_group_name_H-M   'P 1'
#
loop_
_entity.id
_entity.type
_entity.pdbx_description
1 polymer ?
#
loop_
_entity_poly.entity_id
_entity_poly.type
_entity_poly.pdbx_seq_one_letter_code
_entity_poly.pdbx_strand_id
1 'polypeptide(L)'
;DALNKELAEKGGSLIGVNTFTLDGDETAISEAKDVLAKKGATYQNVYFDSDGEAGKFTTNIFAYPTTYVVDRSGNIVGEPIVGAITEKKQAETLQKLIEQALAADVG
;
A
#
# COMPACT_ATOMS: atom_id res chain seq x y z
N ASP A 1 5.60 9.32 -1.10
CA ASP A 1 4.79 10.55 -0.95
C ASP A 1 4.42 11.21 -2.28
N ALA A 2 5.34 11.24 -3.23
CA ALA A 2 5.03 11.79 -4.56
C ALA A 2 3.86 11.07 -5.24
N LEU A 3 3.84 9.73 -5.17
CA LEU A 3 2.75 8.92 -5.70
C LEU A 3 1.43 9.22 -4.99
N ASN A 4 1.45 9.38 -3.67
CA ASN A 4 0.24 9.69 -2.91
C ASN A 4 -0.34 11.05 -3.32
N LYS A 5 0.50 12.04 -3.53
CA LYS A 5 0.07 13.36 -4.00
C LYS A 5 -0.55 13.30 -5.39
N GLU A 6 0.07 12.55 -6.29
CA GLU A 6 -0.47 12.34 -7.63
C GLU A 6 -1.84 11.63 -7.59
N LEU A 7 -1.97 10.59 -6.76
CA LEU A 7 -3.23 9.88 -6.58
C LEU A 7 -4.31 10.76 -5.98
N ALA A 8 -3.96 11.63 -5.03
CA ALA A 8 -4.91 12.54 -4.40
C ALA A 8 -5.57 13.46 -5.43
N GLU A 9 -4.82 13.91 -6.43
CA GLU A 9 -5.35 14.73 -7.52
C GLU A 9 -6.37 13.97 -8.38
N LYS A 10 -6.28 12.65 -8.39
CA LYS A 10 -7.17 11.76 -9.16
C LYS A 10 -8.27 11.14 -8.28
N GLY A 11 -8.39 11.56 -7.04
CA GLY A 11 -9.38 11.04 -6.08
C GLY A 11 -9.01 9.73 -5.42
N GLY A 12 -7.74 9.35 -5.46
CA GLY A 12 -7.23 8.16 -4.81
C GLY A 12 -6.30 8.46 -3.64
N SER A 13 -5.76 7.42 -3.04
CA SER A 13 -4.79 7.55 -1.97
C SER A 13 -3.87 6.34 -1.90
N LEU A 14 -2.69 6.53 -1.33
CA LEU A 14 -1.75 5.47 -1.02
C LEU A 14 -1.82 5.16 0.47
N ILE A 15 -1.94 3.89 0.81
CA ILE A 15 -1.95 3.41 2.19
C ILE A 15 -0.84 2.38 2.35
N GLY A 16 0.04 2.61 3.30
CA GLY A 16 1.06 1.64 3.67
C GLY A 16 0.51 0.67 4.71
N VAL A 17 0.83 -0.60 4.58
CA VAL A 17 0.50 -1.63 5.57
C VAL A 17 1.80 -2.19 6.13
N ASN A 18 1.99 -2.06 7.44
CA ASN A 18 3.18 -2.56 8.11
C ASN A 18 2.89 -3.90 8.75
N THR A 19 3.59 -4.95 8.32
CA THR A 19 3.40 -6.30 8.83
C THR A 19 4.24 -6.60 10.07
N PHE A 20 5.20 -5.74 10.42
CA PHE A 20 6.04 -5.89 11.61
C PHE A 20 5.41 -5.29 12.87
N THR A 21 4.33 -4.50 12.71
CA THR A 21 3.62 -3.87 13.81
C THR A 21 2.29 -4.55 14.11
N LEU A 22 2.13 -5.81 13.67
CA LEU A 22 0.93 -6.61 13.94
C LEU A 22 0.66 -6.66 15.44
N ASP A 23 -0.63 -6.68 15.79
CA ASP A 23 -1.11 -6.74 17.17
C ASP A 23 -0.69 -5.55 18.04
N GLY A 24 -0.24 -4.45 17.42
CA GLY A 24 0.09 -3.23 18.14
C GLY A 24 1.39 -3.28 18.92
N ASP A 25 2.40 -4.02 18.44
CA ASP A 25 3.72 -4.04 19.07
C ASP A 25 4.30 -2.63 19.16
N GLU A 26 4.41 -2.09 20.40
CA GLU A 26 4.82 -0.71 20.65
C GLU A 26 6.25 -0.42 20.19
N THR A 27 7.17 -1.36 20.35
CA THR A 27 8.56 -1.19 19.91
C THR A 27 8.64 -1.12 18.40
N ALA A 28 7.97 -2.05 17.71
CA ALA A 28 7.91 -2.08 16.24
C ALA A 28 7.22 -0.83 15.68
N ILE A 29 6.15 -0.35 16.32
CA ILE A 29 5.46 0.88 15.94
C ILE A 29 6.39 2.09 16.06
N SER A 30 7.12 2.20 17.17
CA SER A 30 8.08 3.29 17.40
C SER A 30 9.16 3.31 16.32
N GLU A 31 9.75 2.15 16.02
CA GLU A 31 10.75 2.01 14.96
C GLU A 31 10.21 2.39 13.59
N ALA A 32 9.00 1.95 13.28
CA ALA A 32 8.34 2.28 12.01
C ALA A 32 8.08 3.79 11.88
N LYS A 33 7.60 4.43 12.93
CA LYS A 33 7.40 5.88 12.96
C LYS A 33 8.69 6.66 12.72
N ASP A 34 9.79 6.21 13.33
CA ASP A 34 11.10 6.83 13.14
C ASP A 34 11.58 6.74 11.69
N VAL A 35 11.40 5.57 11.06
CA VAL A 35 11.77 5.37 9.65
C VAL A 35 10.93 6.27 8.75
N LEU A 36 9.61 6.34 8.96
CA LEU A 36 8.72 7.18 8.17
C LEU A 36 9.08 8.67 8.31
N ALA A 37 9.39 9.11 9.51
CA ALA A 37 9.82 10.49 9.77
C ALA A 37 11.13 10.81 9.06
N LYS A 38 12.12 9.92 9.12
CA LYS A 38 13.43 10.10 8.46
C LYS A 38 13.31 10.15 6.95
N LYS A 39 12.36 9.42 6.37
CA LYS A 39 12.11 9.38 4.92
C LYS A 39 11.13 10.45 4.45
N GLY A 40 10.57 11.24 5.36
CA GLY A 40 9.59 12.28 5.03
C GLY A 40 8.28 11.72 4.49
N ALA A 41 7.93 10.48 4.83
CA ALA A 41 6.70 9.85 4.39
C ALA A 41 5.51 10.33 5.22
N THR A 42 4.51 10.93 4.56
CA THR A 42 3.34 11.51 5.22
C THR A 42 2.04 10.80 4.87
N TYR A 43 2.06 9.84 3.94
CA TYR A 43 0.88 9.06 3.60
C TYR A 43 0.49 8.13 4.76
N GLN A 44 -0.78 7.73 4.78
CA GLN A 44 -1.33 6.89 5.84
C GLN A 44 -0.65 5.53 5.91
N ASN A 45 -0.30 5.10 7.11
CA ASN A 45 0.21 3.76 7.39
C ASN A 45 -0.66 3.11 8.44
N VAL A 46 -0.97 1.83 8.26
CA VAL A 46 -1.83 1.06 9.15
C VAL A 46 -1.20 -0.29 9.50
N TYR A 47 -1.71 -0.92 10.55
CA TYR A 47 -1.39 -2.31 10.89
C TYR A 47 -2.69 -3.01 11.29
N PHE A 48 -2.64 -4.33 11.35
CA PHE A 48 -3.81 -5.15 11.67
C PHE A 48 -3.49 -6.15 12.77
N ASP A 49 -4.53 -6.63 13.44
CA ASP A 49 -4.43 -7.78 14.34
C ASP A 49 -4.20 -9.05 13.50
N SER A 50 -3.33 -9.94 13.99
CA SER A 50 -2.92 -11.13 13.24
C SER A 50 -4.06 -12.12 13.01
N ASP A 51 -5.06 -12.16 13.88
CA ASP A 51 -6.20 -13.07 13.80
C ASP A 51 -7.38 -12.52 12.98
N GLY A 52 -7.37 -11.25 12.62
CA GLY A 52 -8.36 -10.64 11.73
C GLY A 52 -8.16 -11.07 10.26
N GLU A 53 -9.18 -10.87 9.44
CA GLU A 53 -9.09 -11.22 8.00
C GLU A 53 -7.98 -10.44 7.29
N ALA A 54 -7.88 -9.14 7.55
CA ALA A 54 -6.83 -8.31 6.98
C ALA A 54 -5.44 -8.73 7.47
N GLY A 55 -5.30 -9.06 8.76
CA GLY A 55 -4.05 -9.56 9.34
C GLY A 55 -3.63 -10.89 8.71
N LYS A 56 -4.56 -11.82 8.53
CA LYS A 56 -4.29 -13.10 7.86
C LYS A 56 -3.88 -12.90 6.41
N PHE A 57 -4.51 -11.97 5.71
CA PHE A 57 -4.12 -11.62 4.35
C PHE A 57 -2.68 -11.11 4.30
N THR A 58 -2.31 -10.20 5.20
CA THR A 58 -0.97 -9.61 5.23
C THR A 58 0.10 -10.60 5.66
N THR A 59 -0.22 -11.57 6.53
CA THR A 59 0.74 -12.61 6.94
C THR A 59 1.03 -13.62 5.84
N ASN A 60 0.18 -13.73 4.83
CA ASN A 60 0.42 -14.60 3.67
C ASN A 60 1.33 -13.96 2.61
N ILE A 61 1.69 -12.70 2.76
CA ILE A 61 2.63 -12.03 1.87
C ILE A 61 4.04 -12.52 2.18
N PHE A 62 4.71 -13.09 1.19
CA PHE A 62 6.01 -13.74 1.36
C PHE A 62 7.20 -12.90 0.86
N ALA A 63 6.96 -11.78 0.19
CA ALA A 63 8.00 -10.91 -0.34
C ALA A 63 7.60 -9.45 -0.14
N TYR A 64 8.57 -8.59 0.18
CA TYR A 64 8.36 -7.17 0.46
C TYR A 64 9.30 -6.32 -0.40
N PRO A 65 8.84 -5.15 -0.86
CA PRO A 65 7.47 -4.67 -0.76
C PRO A 65 6.54 -5.37 -1.76
N THR A 66 5.27 -5.43 -1.44
CA THR A 66 4.20 -5.87 -2.34
C THR A 66 3.13 -4.79 -2.42
N THR A 67 2.68 -4.48 -3.62
CA THR A 67 1.71 -3.43 -3.87
C THR A 67 0.48 -3.99 -4.55
N TYR A 68 -0.70 -3.59 -4.06
CA TYR A 68 -2.01 -3.90 -4.66
C TYR A 68 -2.68 -2.61 -5.09
N VAL A 69 -3.40 -2.66 -6.20
CA VAL A 69 -4.31 -1.59 -6.60
C VAL A 69 -5.74 -2.05 -6.31
N VAL A 70 -6.50 -1.22 -5.61
CA VAL A 70 -7.86 -1.52 -5.18
C VAL A 70 -8.79 -0.45 -5.73
N ASP A 71 -9.92 -0.87 -6.31
CA ASP A 71 -10.91 0.04 -6.86
C ASP A 71 -11.86 0.58 -5.77
N ARG A 72 -12.78 1.46 -6.16
CA ARG A 72 -13.75 2.08 -5.26
C ARG A 72 -14.66 1.06 -4.55
N SER A 73 -14.90 -0.07 -5.20
CA SER A 73 -15.75 -1.15 -4.65
C SER A 73 -15.00 -2.10 -3.72
N GLY A 74 -13.70 -1.90 -3.53
CA GLY A 74 -12.86 -2.76 -2.68
C GLY A 74 -12.29 -3.97 -3.38
N ASN A 75 -12.36 -4.03 -4.71
CA ASN A 75 -11.82 -5.15 -5.49
C ASN A 75 -10.38 -4.88 -5.91
N ILE A 76 -9.54 -5.91 -5.84
CA ILE A 76 -8.16 -5.85 -6.32
C ILE A 76 -8.16 -5.80 -7.85
N VAL A 77 -7.45 -4.83 -8.41
CA VAL A 77 -7.29 -4.65 -9.85
C VAL A 77 -5.96 -5.25 -10.29
N GLY A 78 -6.02 -6.26 -11.14
CA GLY A 78 -4.83 -6.93 -11.68
C GLY A 78 -4.09 -7.78 -10.67
N GLU A 79 -2.84 -8.10 -10.99
CA GLU A 79 -1.97 -8.92 -10.14
C GLU A 79 -1.21 -8.05 -9.15
N PRO A 80 -0.81 -8.60 -7.98
CA PRO A 80 0.05 -7.88 -7.05
C PRO A 80 1.42 -7.58 -7.69
N ILE A 81 1.94 -6.40 -7.38
CA ILE A 81 3.26 -5.99 -7.83
C ILE A 81 4.26 -6.32 -6.73
N VAL A 82 5.12 -7.29 -6.98
CA VAL A 82 6.18 -7.70 -6.06
C VAL A 82 7.46 -6.96 -6.42
N GLY A 83 8.06 -6.31 -5.43
CA GLY A 83 9.27 -5.52 -5.59
C GLY A 83 9.02 -4.02 -5.49
N ALA A 84 10.11 -3.26 -5.48
CA ALA A 84 10.03 -1.81 -5.29
C ALA A 84 9.37 -1.12 -6.50
N ILE A 85 8.39 -0.28 -6.24
CA ILE A 85 7.69 0.49 -7.28
C ILE A 85 8.53 1.65 -7.85
N THR A 86 9.73 1.85 -7.32
CA THR A 86 10.72 2.75 -7.88
C THR A 86 11.44 2.17 -9.10
N GLU A 87 11.40 0.83 -9.26
CA GLU A 87 11.90 0.16 -10.45
C GLU A 87 11.00 0.47 -11.65
N LYS A 88 11.60 0.78 -12.78
CA LYS A 88 10.88 1.25 -13.98
C LYS A 88 9.74 0.32 -14.39
N LYS A 89 9.99 -0.98 -14.46
CA LYS A 89 9.00 -1.97 -14.89
C LYS A 89 7.82 -2.03 -13.92
N GLN A 90 8.08 -2.03 -12.62
CA GLN A 90 7.05 -2.04 -11.59
C GLN A 90 6.26 -0.73 -11.58
N ALA A 91 6.93 0.41 -11.76
CA ALA A 91 6.27 1.70 -11.86
C ALA A 91 5.33 1.79 -13.06
N GLU A 92 5.75 1.29 -14.22
CA GLU A 92 4.91 1.25 -15.42
C GLU A 92 3.70 0.34 -15.23
N THR A 93 3.89 -0.83 -14.62
CA THR A 93 2.79 -1.74 -14.30
C THR A 93 1.80 -1.09 -13.35
N LEU A 94 2.29 -0.43 -12.31
CA LEU A 94 1.45 0.28 -11.34
C LEU A 94 0.61 1.36 -12.02
N GLN A 95 1.20 2.18 -12.90
CA GLN A 95 0.48 3.22 -13.62
C GLN A 95 -0.64 2.63 -14.48
N LYS A 96 -0.39 1.53 -15.17
CA LYS A 96 -1.41 0.84 -15.96
C LYS A 96 -2.58 0.37 -15.12
N LEU A 97 -2.31 -0.20 -13.94
CA LEU A 97 -3.36 -0.65 -13.03
C LEU A 97 -4.16 0.52 -12.45
N ILE A 98 -3.51 1.63 -12.13
CA ILE A 98 -4.17 2.85 -11.68
C ILE A 98 -5.10 3.40 -12.79
N GLU A 99 -4.60 3.49 -14.01
CA GLU A 99 -5.39 3.94 -15.15
C GLU A 99 -6.60 3.02 -15.40
N GLN A 100 -6.41 1.72 -15.28
CA GLN A 100 -7.48 0.73 -15.40
C GLN A 100 -8.55 0.91 -14.33
N ALA A 101 -8.14 1.11 -13.08
CA ALA A 101 -9.07 1.35 -11.97
C ALA A 101 -9.85 2.66 -12.17
N LEU A 102 -9.20 3.72 -12.61
CA LEU A 102 -9.83 5.01 -12.88
C LEU A 102 -10.80 4.94 -14.05
N ALA A 103 -10.44 4.23 -15.12
CA ALA A 103 -11.32 4.07 -16.30
C ALA A 103 -12.59 3.30 -15.96
N ALA A 104 -12.54 2.38 -15.01
CA ALA A 104 -13.69 1.60 -14.55
C ALA A 104 -14.50 2.32 -13.46
N ASP A 105 -14.00 3.42 -12.91
CA ASP A 105 -14.66 4.17 -11.85
C ASP A 105 -15.83 4.99 -12.43
N VAL A 106 -17.03 4.69 -11.96
CA VAL A 106 -18.27 5.35 -12.41
C VAL A 106 -18.91 6.21 -11.31
N GLY A 107 -18.24 6.30 -10.18
CA GLY A 107 -18.78 6.99 -9.02
C GLY A 107 -18.36 8.47 -8.89
#